data_1d4101a92a952006c4b05965282db8c4
#
_entry.id   1d4101a92a952006c4b05965282db8c4
#
_cell.length_a   1.000
_cell.length_b   1.000
_cell.length_c   1.000
_cell.angle_alpha   90.00
_cell.angle_beta   90.00
_cell.angle_gamma   90.00
#
_symmetry.space_group_name_H-M   'P 1'
#
loop_
_entity.id
_entity.type
_entity.pdbx_description
1 polymer ?
#
loop_
_entity_poly.entity_id
_entity_poly.type
_entity_poly.pdbx_seq_one_letter_code
_entity_poly.pdbx_strand_id
1 'polypeptide(L)'
;MNPQIRNPMERMYRDTFYDNFENEPILYGRSYTWLCYEVKIKRGRSNLLWDTGVFRGPVLPKRQSNHRQEVYFRFENHAEMCFLSWFCGNRLPANRRFQITWFVSWNPCLPCVVKVTKFLAEHPNVTLTISAARLYYYRDRDWRWVLLRLHKAGARVKIMDYEGERCRGQGSMTGRNSLRDGWICNAMAGGVPGQPAGVGLALIATDSQETRPGRAGPGSGESLSASHLFISDFAYCWENFVCNEGQPFMPWYKFDDNYASLHRTLKEILRNPMEAMYPHIFYFHFKNLLKACGRNESWLCFTMEVTKHHSAVFRKRGVFRNQVDPETHCHAERCFLSWFCDDILSPNTNYEVTWYTSWSPCPECAGEVAEFLARHSNVNLTIFTARLCYFWDTDYQEGLCSLSQEGASVKIMGYKDFVSCWKNFVYSDDEPFKPWKGLQTNFRLLKRRLREILQ
;
A
#
# COMPACT_ATOMS: atom_id res chain seq x y z
N MET A 1 -12.77 -31.07 -18.39
CA MET A 1 -12.51 -31.60 -17.04
C MET A 1 -12.37 -30.42 -16.12
N ASN A 2 -13.22 -30.29 -15.09
CA ASN A 2 -13.03 -29.27 -14.06
C ASN A 2 -11.66 -29.47 -13.41
N PRO A 3 -10.82 -28.43 -13.32
CA PRO A 3 -9.56 -28.55 -12.56
C PRO A 3 -9.93 -28.95 -11.13
N GLN A 4 -9.37 -30.04 -10.64
CA GLN A 4 -9.52 -30.41 -9.24
C GLN A 4 -9.02 -29.25 -8.39
N ILE A 5 -9.90 -28.65 -7.59
CA ILE A 5 -9.54 -27.60 -6.63
C ILE A 5 -8.59 -28.26 -5.61
N ARG A 6 -7.34 -27.80 -5.59
CA ARG A 6 -6.39 -28.26 -4.59
C ARG A 6 -6.69 -27.57 -3.26
N ASN A 7 -6.86 -28.35 -2.21
CA ASN A 7 -6.93 -27.81 -0.86
C ASN A 7 -5.54 -27.29 -0.41
N PRO A 8 -5.48 -26.22 0.36
CA PRO A 8 -4.23 -25.75 0.93
C PRO A 8 -3.67 -26.77 1.94
N MET A 9 -2.34 -26.78 2.09
CA MET A 9 -1.67 -27.42 3.22
C MET A 9 -1.78 -26.49 4.43
N GLU A 10 -1.81 -27.03 5.63
CA GLU A 10 -1.81 -26.24 6.85
C GLU A 10 -0.43 -25.61 7.10
N ARG A 11 0.62 -26.41 7.01
CA ARG A 11 2.01 -26.01 7.27
C ARG A 11 2.99 -26.69 6.32
N MET A 12 4.19 -26.12 6.23
CA MET A 12 5.34 -26.70 5.52
C MET A 12 6.41 -27.14 6.51
N TYR A 13 7.32 -28.01 6.07
CA TYR A 13 8.47 -28.43 6.85
C TYR A 13 9.49 -27.30 6.96
N ARG A 14 10.26 -27.30 8.03
CA ARG A 14 11.30 -26.34 8.37
C ARG A 14 12.34 -26.16 7.25
N ASP A 15 12.91 -27.28 6.77
CA ASP A 15 13.90 -27.27 5.68
C ASP A 15 13.30 -26.69 4.38
N THR A 16 12.04 -27.02 4.10
CA THR A 16 11.31 -26.44 2.95
C THR A 16 11.21 -24.94 3.04
N PHE A 17 10.97 -24.37 4.23
CA PHE A 17 10.92 -22.94 4.43
C PHE A 17 12.28 -22.29 4.17
N TYR A 18 13.33 -22.78 4.83
CA TYR A 18 14.68 -22.26 4.65
C TYR A 18 15.13 -22.35 3.19
N ASP A 19 14.93 -23.51 2.54
CA ASP A 19 15.30 -23.69 1.14
C ASP A 19 14.56 -22.77 0.16
N ASN A 20 13.30 -22.42 0.44
CA ASN A 20 12.47 -21.71 -0.52
C ASN A 20 12.24 -20.25 -0.20
N PHE A 21 12.37 -19.80 1.06
CA PHE A 21 12.15 -18.40 1.45
C PHE A 21 13.44 -17.59 1.69
N GLU A 22 14.62 -18.23 1.65
CA GLU A 22 15.88 -17.49 1.69
C GLU A 22 15.88 -16.36 0.65
N ASN A 23 16.15 -15.12 1.11
CA ASN A 23 16.02 -13.91 0.30
C ASN A 23 17.23 -13.62 -0.59
N GLU A 24 18.05 -14.63 -0.90
CA GLU A 24 19.16 -14.48 -1.83
C GLU A 24 18.62 -14.19 -3.25
N PRO A 25 19.03 -13.06 -3.89
CA PRO A 25 18.47 -12.66 -5.18
C PRO A 25 18.76 -13.60 -6.33
N ILE A 26 19.81 -14.41 -6.22
CA ILE A 26 20.31 -15.30 -7.29
C ILE A 26 20.42 -16.71 -6.74
N LEU A 27 19.33 -17.45 -6.77
CA LEU A 27 19.34 -18.87 -6.43
C LEU A 27 19.00 -19.72 -7.64
N TYR A 28 19.96 -20.56 -8.04
CA TYR A 28 19.76 -21.57 -9.07
C TYR A 28 19.08 -22.81 -8.52
N GLY A 29 18.24 -23.45 -9.34
CA GLY A 29 17.69 -24.78 -9.04
C GLY A 29 16.36 -24.83 -8.29
N ARG A 30 15.74 -23.70 -7.94
CA ARG A 30 14.44 -23.69 -7.24
C ARG A 30 13.30 -23.61 -8.25
N SER A 31 12.65 -24.75 -8.47
CA SER A 31 11.61 -24.95 -9.50
C SER A 31 10.20 -24.68 -9.01
N TYR A 32 10.03 -24.27 -7.75
CA TYR A 32 8.72 -24.12 -7.13
C TYR A 32 8.56 -22.75 -6.48
N THR A 33 7.33 -22.20 -6.60
CA THR A 33 6.86 -21.09 -5.79
C THR A 33 6.03 -21.64 -4.63
N TRP A 34 6.29 -21.12 -3.44
CA TRP A 34 5.50 -21.35 -2.24
C TRP A 34 4.74 -20.07 -1.91
N LEU A 35 3.48 -20.22 -1.56
CA LEU A 35 2.58 -19.15 -1.20
C LEU A 35 1.89 -19.51 0.11
N CYS A 36 2.27 -18.81 1.19
CA CYS A 36 1.51 -18.79 2.43
C CYS A 36 0.47 -17.68 2.34
N TYR A 37 -0.73 -17.89 2.86
CA TYR A 37 -1.76 -16.88 2.81
C TYR A 37 -2.49 -16.69 4.13
N GLU A 38 -2.93 -15.49 4.35
CA GLU A 38 -3.85 -15.09 5.40
C GLU A 38 -5.03 -14.37 4.76
N VAL A 39 -6.25 -14.79 5.12
CA VAL A 39 -7.49 -14.11 4.72
C VAL A 39 -8.21 -13.61 5.96
N LYS A 40 -8.46 -12.31 6.00
CA LYS A 40 -9.23 -11.63 7.05
C LYS A 40 -10.51 -11.04 6.49
N ILE A 41 -11.59 -11.11 7.28
CA ILE A 41 -12.85 -10.44 6.98
C ILE A 41 -12.95 -9.17 7.83
N LYS A 42 -13.22 -8.04 7.19
CA LYS A 42 -13.40 -6.76 7.87
C LYS A 42 -14.79 -6.68 8.49
N ARG A 43 -14.88 -6.57 9.82
CA ARG A 43 -16.10 -6.34 10.59
C ARG A 43 -15.99 -5.00 11.33
N GLY A 44 -16.60 -3.93 10.80
CA GLY A 44 -16.51 -2.61 11.41
C GLY A 44 -15.07 -2.12 11.51
N ARG A 45 -14.57 -1.94 12.75
CA ARG A 45 -13.18 -1.52 13.04
C ARG A 45 -12.22 -2.70 13.24
N SER A 46 -12.69 -3.93 13.35
CA SER A 46 -11.88 -5.13 13.58
C SER A 46 -11.73 -5.97 12.32
N ASN A 47 -10.61 -6.68 12.22
CA ASN A 47 -10.36 -7.71 11.20
C ASN A 47 -10.41 -9.07 11.88
N LEU A 48 -11.29 -9.95 11.41
CA LEU A 48 -11.40 -11.31 11.90
C LEU A 48 -10.64 -12.24 10.96
N LEU A 49 -9.72 -13.03 11.49
CA LEU A 49 -9.07 -14.09 10.73
C LEU A 49 -10.14 -15.09 10.25
N TRP A 50 -10.14 -15.36 8.94
CA TRP A 50 -11.10 -16.27 8.32
C TRP A 50 -10.44 -17.59 7.91
N ASP A 51 -9.27 -17.52 7.29
CA ASP A 51 -8.55 -18.70 6.82
C ASP A 51 -7.06 -18.43 6.64
N THR A 52 -6.25 -19.49 6.77
CA THR A 52 -4.80 -19.49 6.53
C THR A 52 -4.37 -20.82 5.91
N GLY A 53 -3.27 -20.82 5.16
CA GLY A 53 -2.72 -22.06 4.61
C GLY A 53 -1.58 -21.83 3.64
N VAL A 54 -1.16 -22.90 2.99
CA VAL A 54 0.01 -22.92 2.12
C VAL A 54 -0.30 -23.60 0.80
N PHE A 55 0.06 -22.97 -0.31
CA PHE A 55 0.05 -23.56 -1.65
C PHE A 55 1.47 -23.68 -2.21
N ARG A 56 1.68 -24.68 -3.05
CA ARG A 56 2.92 -24.91 -3.80
C ARG A 56 2.61 -25.03 -5.29
N GLY A 57 3.38 -24.39 -6.13
CA GLY A 57 3.27 -24.51 -7.58
C GLY A 57 4.62 -24.41 -8.29
N PRO A 58 4.76 -24.91 -9.52
CA PRO A 58 5.99 -24.78 -10.31
C PRO A 58 6.25 -23.32 -10.70
N VAL A 59 7.51 -22.97 -10.92
CA VAL A 59 7.96 -21.67 -11.49
C VAL A 59 8.11 -21.83 -13.00
N LEU A 60 7.75 -20.81 -13.78
CA LEU A 60 8.04 -20.81 -15.22
C LEU A 60 9.55 -20.75 -15.46
N PRO A 61 10.13 -21.68 -16.23
CA PRO A 61 11.54 -21.61 -16.61
C PRO A 61 11.77 -20.39 -17.51
N LYS A 62 12.97 -19.78 -17.41
CA LYS A 62 13.42 -18.76 -18.37
C LYS A 62 13.42 -19.37 -19.76
N ARG A 63 12.85 -18.71 -20.77
CA ARG A 63 12.98 -19.11 -22.18
C ARG A 63 14.47 -19.28 -22.52
N GLN A 64 14.95 -20.51 -22.62
CA GLN A 64 16.18 -20.82 -23.29
C GLN A 64 15.91 -20.76 -24.80
N SER A 65 16.62 -19.92 -25.49
CA SER A 65 16.43 -19.60 -26.90
C SER A 65 16.78 -20.70 -27.89
N ASN A 66 17.09 -21.93 -27.45
CA ASN A 66 17.39 -23.05 -28.34
C ASN A 66 16.89 -24.35 -27.71
N HIS A 67 15.77 -24.83 -28.12
CA HIS A 67 15.36 -26.19 -28.48
C HIS A 67 13.84 -26.39 -28.32
N ARG A 68 13.27 -26.98 -29.39
CA ARG A 68 11.86 -27.38 -29.52
C ARG A 68 11.51 -28.54 -28.58
N GLN A 69 11.32 -28.23 -27.29
CA GLN A 69 10.51 -29.02 -26.39
C GLN A 69 9.84 -28.04 -25.41
N GLU A 70 8.70 -27.53 -25.85
CA GLU A 70 7.77 -26.82 -24.97
C GLU A 70 7.19 -27.86 -24.01
N VAL A 71 7.85 -28.09 -22.88
CA VAL A 71 7.18 -28.67 -21.72
C VAL A 71 6.24 -27.58 -21.25
N TYR A 72 4.99 -27.63 -21.69
CA TYR A 72 3.89 -26.81 -21.17
C TYR A 72 3.70 -27.15 -19.71
N PHE A 73 4.46 -26.49 -18.80
CA PHE A 73 4.08 -26.45 -17.41
C PHE A 73 2.71 -25.78 -17.37
N ARG A 74 1.68 -26.56 -17.02
CA ARG A 74 0.32 -26.04 -16.97
C ARG A 74 0.30 -24.91 -15.94
N PHE A 75 0.19 -23.69 -16.43
CA PHE A 75 0.05 -22.45 -15.70
C PHE A 75 -1.01 -22.54 -14.56
N GLU A 76 -2.04 -23.33 -14.78
CA GLU A 76 -3.12 -23.64 -13.80
C GLU A 76 -2.63 -24.24 -12.49
N ASN A 77 -1.39 -24.73 -12.43
CA ASN A 77 -0.78 -25.33 -11.24
C ASN A 77 0.12 -24.37 -10.45
N HIS A 78 0.28 -23.13 -10.86
CA HIS A 78 1.04 -22.15 -10.08
C HIS A 78 0.35 -21.88 -8.74
N ALA A 79 1.12 -21.58 -7.69
CA ALA A 79 0.61 -21.43 -6.33
C ALA A 79 -0.49 -20.35 -6.24
N GLU A 80 -0.33 -19.25 -6.97
CA GLU A 80 -1.28 -18.15 -7.07
C GLU A 80 -2.59 -18.61 -7.73
N MET A 81 -2.50 -19.44 -8.76
CA MET A 81 -3.68 -19.97 -9.45
C MET A 81 -4.43 -20.99 -8.60
N CYS A 82 -3.69 -21.81 -7.83
CA CYS A 82 -4.28 -22.73 -6.86
C CYS A 82 -5.07 -21.95 -5.80
N PHE A 83 -4.47 -20.85 -5.26
CA PHE A 83 -5.16 -20.00 -4.29
C PHE A 83 -6.41 -19.35 -4.91
N LEU A 84 -6.32 -18.72 -6.08
CA LEU A 84 -7.47 -18.06 -6.71
C LEU A 84 -8.60 -19.05 -7.00
N SER A 85 -8.28 -20.23 -7.52
CA SER A 85 -9.27 -21.29 -7.78
C SER A 85 -9.97 -21.75 -6.50
N TRP A 86 -9.21 -21.98 -5.43
CA TRP A 86 -9.73 -22.36 -4.13
C TRP A 86 -10.58 -21.25 -3.51
N PHE A 87 -10.09 -20.02 -3.51
CA PHE A 87 -10.76 -18.87 -2.90
C PHE A 87 -12.08 -18.53 -3.61
N CYS A 88 -12.11 -18.52 -4.94
CA CYS A 88 -13.33 -18.28 -5.73
C CYS A 88 -14.32 -19.44 -5.60
N GLY A 89 -13.83 -20.69 -5.52
CA GLY A 89 -14.66 -21.89 -5.39
C GLY A 89 -15.44 -21.95 -4.05
N ASN A 90 -14.93 -21.32 -3.00
CA ASN A 90 -15.58 -21.24 -1.69
C ASN A 90 -16.62 -20.11 -1.57
N ARG A 91 -17.15 -19.63 -2.69
CA ARG A 91 -18.23 -18.63 -2.82
C ARG A 91 -17.97 -17.37 -1.99
N LEU A 92 -17.29 -16.41 -2.61
CA LEU A 92 -17.09 -15.09 -2.06
C LEU A 92 -18.43 -14.35 -1.87
N PRO A 93 -18.87 -14.09 -0.62
CA PRO A 93 -20.05 -13.27 -0.42
C PRO A 93 -19.73 -11.82 -0.80
N ALA A 94 -20.47 -11.28 -1.77
CA ALA A 94 -20.28 -9.93 -2.30
C ALA A 94 -20.48 -8.82 -1.24
N ASN A 95 -21.16 -9.11 -0.14
CA ASN A 95 -21.43 -8.17 0.96
C ASN A 95 -20.32 -8.08 2.01
N ARG A 96 -19.26 -8.88 1.92
CA ARG A 96 -18.12 -8.86 2.85
C ARG A 96 -16.88 -8.26 2.20
N ARG A 97 -16.08 -7.56 3.00
CA ARG A 97 -14.76 -7.06 2.58
C ARG A 97 -13.69 -7.99 3.07
N PHE A 98 -12.83 -8.42 2.15
CA PHE A 98 -11.72 -9.31 2.43
C PHE A 98 -10.39 -8.56 2.37
N GLN A 99 -9.53 -8.86 3.32
CA GLN A 99 -8.14 -8.48 3.30
C GLN A 99 -7.33 -9.76 3.16
N ILE A 100 -6.61 -9.90 2.05
CA ILE A 100 -5.77 -11.05 1.74
C ILE A 100 -4.32 -10.61 1.81
N THR A 101 -3.50 -11.39 2.52
CA THR A 101 -2.05 -11.25 2.51
C THR A 101 -1.44 -12.54 1.97
N TRP A 102 -0.61 -12.41 0.96
CA TRP A 102 0.23 -13.47 0.43
C TRP A 102 1.67 -13.25 0.85
N PHE A 103 2.29 -14.29 1.40
CA PHE A 103 3.72 -14.36 1.63
C PHE A 103 4.27 -15.36 0.62
N VAL A 104 5.07 -14.88 -0.33
CA VAL A 104 5.49 -15.68 -1.48
C VAL A 104 7.00 -15.80 -1.55
N SER A 105 7.48 -17.00 -1.83
CA SER A 105 8.93 -17.23 -2.01
C SER A 105 9.49 -16.49 -3.23
N TRP A 106 8.66 -16.27 -4.26
CA TRP A 106 8.90 -15.44 -5.45
C TRP A 106 7.67 -14.61 -5.78
N ASN A 107 7.84 -13.38 -6.24
CA ASN A 107 6.70 -12.61 -6.74
C ASN A 107 6.05 -13.32 -7.94
N PRO A 108 4.73 -13.11 -8.14
CA PRO A 108 3.99 -13.76 -9.24
C PRO A 108 4.59 -13.50 -10.61
N CYS A 109 4.58 -14.53 -11.48
CA CYS A 109 5.00 -14.42 -12.87
C CYS A 109 3.95 -13.69 -13.73
N LEU A 110 4.32 -13.27 -14.96
CA LEU A 110 3.43 -12.50 -15.84
C LEU A 110 2.06 -13.16 -16.08
N PRO A 111 1.94 -14.45 -16.40
CA PRO A 111 0.64 -15.08 -16.55
C PRO A 111 -0.21 -15.04 -15.27
N CYS A 112 0.40 -15.25 -14.08
CA CYS A 112 -0.30 -15.15 -12.80
C CYS A 112 -0.77 -13.71 -12.55
N VAL A 113 0.07 -12.72 -12.83
CA VAL A 113 -0.29 -11.31 -12.68
C VAL A 113 -1.50 -10.94 -13.53
N VAL A 114 -1.59 -11.41 -14.78
CA VAL A 114 -2.77 -11.17 -15.64
C VAL A 114 -4.06 -11.70 -14.99
N LYS A 115 -4.01 -12.86 -14.35
CA LYS A 115 -5.18 -13.43 -13.66
C LYS A 115 -5.48 -12.74 -12.33
N VAL A 116 -4.45 -12.41 -11.55
CA VAL A 116 -4.60 -11.66 -10.30
C VAL A 116 -5.19 -10.28 -10.57
N THR A 117 -4.74 -9.58 -11.60
CA THR A 117 -5.29 -8.26 -11.95
C THR A 117 -6.75 -8.34 -12.40
N LYS A 118 -7.11 -9.38 -13.17
CA LYS A 118 -8.51 -9.64 -13.54
C LYS A 118 -9.35 -9.95 -12.30
N PHE A 119 -8.86 -10.81 -11.41
CA PHE A 119 -9.54 -11.13 -10.16
C PHE A 119 -9.81 -9.88 -9.30
N LEU A 120 -8.83 -9.00 -9.13
CA LEU A 120 -9.00 -7.76 -8.36
C LEU A 120 -10.00 -6.80 -9.01
N ALA A 121 -10.06 -6.76 -10.35
CA ALA A 121 -11.03 -5.95 -11.08
C ALA A 121 -12.48 -6.48 -10.89
N GLU A 122 -12.65 -7.79 -10.86
CA GLU A 122 -13.96 -8.45 -10.66
C GLU A 122 -14.43 -8.43 -9.20
N HIS A 123 -13.49 -8.27 -8.23
CA HIS A 123 -13.77 -8.34 -6.79
C HIS A 123 -13.29 -7.06 -6.05
N PRO A 124 -13.96 -5.91 -6.23
CA PRO A 124 -13.56 -4.64 -5.61
C PRO A 124 -13.71 -4.63 -4.08
N ASN A 125 -14.31 -5.65 -3.50
CA ASN A 125 -14.40 -5.89 -2.07
C ASN A 125 -13.18 -6.63 -1.48
N VAL A 126 -12.18 -6.97 -2.31
CA VAL A 126 -10.94 -7.63 -1.92
C VAL A 126 -9.79 -6.63 -1.96
N THR A 127 -8.99 -6.61 -0.90
CA THR A 127 -7.67 -5.96 -0.87
C THR A 127 -6.59 -7.03 -0.80
N LEU A 128 -5.56 -6.93 -1.66
CA LEU A 128 -4.47 -7.90 -1.73
C LEU A 128 -3.14 -7.25 -1.38
N THR A 129 -2.42 -7.81 -0.41
CA THR A 129 -1.02 -7.52 -0.13
C THR A 129 -0.18 -8.73 -0.53
N ILE A 130 0.90 -8.49 -1.26
CA ILE A 130 1.87 -9.52 -1.66
C ILE A 130 3.21 -9.16 -1.04
N SER A 131 3.64 -9.98 -0.08
CA SER A 131 4.94 -9.87 0.57
C SER A 131 5.86 -10.94 -0.01
N ALA A 132 6.89 -10.54 -0.76
CA ALA A 132 7.76 -11.44 -1.51
C ALA A 132 9.13 -11.57 -0.85
N ALA A 133 9.60 -12.82 -0.66
CA ALA A 133 10.96 -13.06 -0.18
C ALA A 133 11.99 -12.65 -1.24
N ARG A 134 11.67 -12.81 -2.53
CA ARG A 134 12.56 -12.49 -3.65
C ARG A 134 11.78 -11.92 -4.83
N LEU A 135 12.49 -11.14 -5.67
CA LEU A 135 11.98 -10.61 -6.91
C LEU A 135 12.45 -11.46 -8.10
N TYR A 136 11.48 -12.04 -8.80
CA TYR A 136 11.73 -12.92 -9.94
C TYR A 136 12.25 -12.11 -11.14
N TYR A 137 13.45 -12.45 -11.65
CA TYR A 137 14.08 -11.78 -12.80
C TYR A 137 14.06 -10.24 -12.76
N TYR A 138 14.23 -9.64 -11.61
CA TYR A 138 14.13 -8.17 -11.41
C TYR A 138 15.14 -7.36 -12.27
N ARG A 139 16.20 -7.98 -12.77
CA ARG A 139 17.17 -7.35 -13.71
C ARG A 139 16.63 -7.27 -15.13
N ASP A 140 15.60 -8.03 -15.48
CA ASP A 140 14.97 -8.04 -16.79
C ASP A 140 13.88 -6.96 -16.85
N ARG A 141 13.93 -6.11 -17.87
CA ARG A 141 12.99 -4.98 -18.06
C ARG A 141 11.54 -5.45 -18.15
N ASP A 142 11.31 -6.57 -18.83
CA ASP A 142 9.96 -7.12 -19.02
C ASP A 142 9.35 -7.62 -17.71
N TRP A 143 10.20 -8.10 -16.77
CA TRP A 143 9.74 -8.57 -15.46
C TRP A 143 9.52 -7.44 -14.45
N ARG A 144 10.23 -6.31 -14.56
CA ARG A 144 9.93 -5.09 -13.79
C ARG A 144 8.52 -4.60 -14.06
N TRP A 145 8.07 -4.70 -15.31
CA TRP A 145 6.72 -4.31 -15.73
C TRP A 145 5.62 -5.14 -15.07
N VAL A 146 5.88 -6.40 -14.73
CA VAL A 146 4.96 -7.31 -14.01
C VAL A 146 4.61 -6.75 -12.63
N LEU A 147 5.60 -6.27 -11.87
CA LEU A 147 5.39 -5.67 -10.55
C LEU A 147 4.59 -4.37 -10.62
N LEU A 148 4.90 -3.52 -11.59
CA LEU A 148 4.11 -2.31 -11.87
C LEU A 148 2.66 -2.66 -12.20
N ARG A 149 2.41 -3.73 -12.96
CA ARG A 149 1.05 -4.16 -13.31
C ARG A 149 0.24 -4.61 -12.10
N LEU A 150 0.84 -5.35 -11.17
CA LEU A 150 0.22 -5.69 -9.89
C LEU A 150 -0.12 -4.44 -9.08
N HIS A 151 0.83 -3.52 -8.99
CA HIS A 151 0.65 -2.25 -8.29
C HIS A 151 -0.48 -1.42 -8.93
N LYS A 152 -0.54 -1.32 -10.26
CA LYS A 152 -1.62 -0.66 -11.02
C LYS A 152 -3.00 -1.26 -10.72
N ALA A 153 -3.08 -2.59 -10.56
CA ALA A 153 -4.33 -3.28 -10.26
C ALA A 153 -4.82 -3.11 -8.80
N GLY A 154 -4.09 -2.36 -7.98
CA GLY A 154 -4.46 -2.11 -6.60
C GLY A 154 -3.83 -3.08 -5.59
N ALA A 155 -3.04 -4.08 -6.01
CA ALA A 155 -2.28 -4.90 -5.10
C ALA A 155 -1.17 -4.10 -4.42
N ARG A 156 -0.93 -4.34 -3.13
CA ARG A 156 0.26 -3.85 -2.42
C ARG A 156 1.37 -4.87 -2.57
N VAL A 157 2.52 -4.45 -3.09
CA VAL A 157 3.68 -5.34 -3.23
C VAL A 157 4.78 -4.82 -2.33
N LYS A 158 5.32 -5.67 -1.46
CA LYS A 158 6.45 -5.37 -0.57
C LYS A 158 7.44 -6.55 -0.54
N ILE A 159 8.65 -6.30 -0.07
CA ILE A 159 9.61 -7.35 0.28
C ILE A 159 9.32 -7.83 1.70
N MET A 160 9.40 -9.13 1.96
CA MET A 160 9.28 -9.69 3.31
C MET A 160 10.36 -9.12 4.21
N ASP A 161 9.95 -8.58 5.35
CA ASP A 161 10.83 -7.97 6.34
C ASP A 161 11.16 -8.93 7.50
N TYR A 162 12.19 -8.57 8.26
CA TYR A 162 12.53 -9.16 9.54
C TYR A 162 13.04 -8.06 10.48
N GLU A 163 12.16 -7.50 11.26
CA GLU A 163 12.53 -6.70 12.41
C GLU A 163 12.77 -7.63 13.60
N GLY A 164 13.99 -8.17 13.68
CA GLY A 164 14.44 -8.91 14.87
C GLY A 164 14.69 -7.94 16.04
N GLU A 165 14.68 -8.46 17.25
CA GLU A 165 14.88 -7.79 18.55
C GLU A 165 16.15 -6.88 18.67
N ARG A 166 16.85 -6.58 17.58
CA ARG A 166 18.09 -5.80 17.58
C ARG A 166 17.93 -4.33 18.01
N CYS A 167 16.70 -3.80 18.06
CA CYS A 167 16.49 -2.42 18.50
C CYS A 167 16.46 -2.22 20.01
N ARG A 168 16.66 -3.26 20.85
CA ARG A 168 16.67 -3.14 22.32
C ARG A 168 18.04 -3.20 23.00
N GLY A 169 19.13 -3.31 22.28
CA GLY A 169 20.39 -3.56 22.93
C GLY A 169 21.64 -3.10 22.22
N GLN A 170 21.78 -1.84 21.84
CA GLN A 170 23.07 -1.19 21.72
C GLN A 170 22.90 0.33 21.71
N GLY A 171 22.82 0.90 22.91
CA GLY A 171 23.16 2.28 23.13
C GLY A 171 24.67 2.45 22.92
N SER A 172 25.10 2.76 21.71
CA SER A 172 26.40 3.32 21.42
C SER A 172 26.25 4.82 21.33
N MET A 173 26.81 5.49 22.33
CA MET A 173 27.03 6.93 22.33
C MET A 173 27.90 7.32 21.12
N THR A 174 27.33 8.02 20.17
CA THR A 174 28.01 9.13 19.47
C THR A 174 26.92 10.08 18.99
N GLY A 175 27.02 11.29 19.50
CA GLY A 175 25.99 12.31 19.39
C GLY A 175 25.90 12.95 18.03
N ARG A 176 24.76 13.43 17.79
CA ARG A 176 24.27 14.69 17.19
C ARG A 176 23.16 14.49 16.18
N ASN A 177 21.99 15.03 16.58
CA ASN A 177 20.94 15.59 15.74
C ASN A 177 20.24 14.69 14.72
N SER A 178 19.16 14.04 15.15
CA SER A 178 17.91 13.99 14.36
C SER A 178 16.76 13.58 15.27
N LEU A 179 16.21 14.52 16.02
CA LEU A 179 14.90 14.42 16.65
C LEU A 179 13.90 15.06 15.70
N ARG A 180 13.26 14.25 14.83
CA ARG A 180 12.02 14.63 14.15
C ARG A 180 11.55 13.59 13.11
N ASP A 181 11.38 12.31 13.48
CA ASP A 181 10.63 11.38 12.63
C ASP A 181 10.04 10.23 13.44
N GLY A 182 9.09 10.55 14.28
CA GLY A 182 8.46 9.53 15.12
C GLY A 182 7.08 9.90 15.67
N TRP A 183 6.20 10.43 14.83
CA TRP A 183 4.80 10.63 15.25
C TRP A 183 3.96 10.84 14.01
N ILE A 184 3.26 9.88 13.49
CA ILE A 184 1.97 9.98 12.77
C ILE A 184 1.61 8.61 12.18
N CYS A 185 1.07 7.73 12.99
CA CYS A 185 0.27 6.60 12.52
C CYS A 185 -1.01 6.34 13.34
N ASN A 186 -1.36 7.18 14.32
CA ASN A 186 -2.55 6.94 15.17
C ASN A 186 -3.74 7.89 14.96
N ALA A 187 -3.72 8.80 14.00
CA ALA A 187 -4.78 9.80 13.83
C ALA A 187 -5.92 9.40 12.87
N MET A 188 -5.96 8.18 12.36
CA MET A 188 -7.05 7.70 11.46
C MET A 188 -8.19 6.96 12.18
N ALA A 189 -8.18 6.86 13.51
CA ALA A 189 -9.29 6.33 14.30
C ALA A 189 -9.93 7.49 15.06
N GLY A 190 -10.97 8.08 14.48
CA GLY A 190 -11.72 9.19 15.07
C GLY A 190 -12.29 8.86 16.45
N GLY A 191 -11.78 9.53 17.47
CA GLY A 191 -12.37 9.68 18.79
C GLY A 191 -12.61 11.16 19.05
N VAL A 192 -13.85 11.50 19.40
CA VAL A 192 -14.30 12.84 19.76
C VAL A 192 -13.63 13.26 21.09
N PRO A 193 -13.09 14.48 21.22
CA PRO A 193 -12.60 14.99 22.52
C PRO A 193 -13.76 15.45 23.40
N GLY A 194 -13.87 14.86 24.58
CA GLY A 194 -14.74 15.31 25.65
C GLY A 194 -13.93 15.87 26.81
N GLN A 195 -14.17 17.10 27.13
CA GLN A 195 -13.99 17.92 28.34
C GLN A 195 -12.94 17.60 29.41
N PRO A 196 -12.40 18.65 30.08
CA PRO A 196 -11.26 18.54 31.00
C PRO A 196 -11.68 18.12 32.41
N ALA A 197 -10.89 17.22 33.01
CA ALA A 197 -11.05 16.82 34.41
C ALA A 197 -10.23 17.72 35.33
N GLY A 198 -10.89 18.15 36.36
CA GLY A 198 -10.32 18.98 37.44
C GLY A 198 -9.35 18.24 38.37
N VAL A 199 -8.52 19.06 38.97
CA VAL A 199 -7.52 18.78 40.02
C VAL A 199 -8.18 18.27 41.31
N GLY A 200 -7.60 17.25 41.95
CA GLY A 200 -8.01 16.80 43.27
C GLY A 200 -6.96 15.91 43.95
N LEU A 201 -6.40 16.46 45.00
CA LEU A 201 -5.37 16.06 45.93
C LEU A 201 -5.38 14.62 46.47
N ALA A 202 -4.14 14.24 46.83
CA ALA A 202 -3.72 13.07 47.60
C ALA A 202 -4.37 12.95 49.01
N LEU A 203 -4.49 11.70 49.49
CA LEU A 203 -4.25 11.37 50.91
C LEU A 203 -3.92 9.89 51.09
N ILE A 204 -2.92 9.69 51.94
CA ILE A 204 -2.29 8.47 52.43
C ILE A 204 -3.16 7.83 53.53
N ALA A 205 -3.23 6.50 53.63
CA ALA A 205 -3.22 5.73 54.89
C ALA A 205 -3.21 4.21 54.64
N THR A 206 -2.23 3.60 55.00
CA THR A 206 -1.82 2.45 55.87
C THR A 206 -2.91 1.47 56.32
N ASP A 207 -2.61 0.22 56.12
CA ASP A 207 -2.37 -0.89 57.07
C ASP A 207 -3.45 -1.95 57.31
N SER A 208 -2.95 -3.19 57.42
CA SER A 208 -3.36 -4.35 58.22
C SER A 208 -4.26 -5.44 57.63
N GLN A 209 -3.60 -6.54 57.30
CA GLN A 209 -3.82 -7.96 57.69
C GLN A 209 -5.29 -8.46 57.93
N GLU A 210 -5.71 -9.52 57.28
CA GLU A 210 -5.82 -10.87 57.87
C GLU A 210 -6.38 -11.95 56.93
N THR A 211 -5.94 -13.15 57.17
CA THR A 211 -6.04 -14.42 56.55
C THR A 211 -7.42 -15.12 56.60
N ARG A 212 -7.82 -15.88 55.55
CA ARG A 212 -7.99 -17.33 55.42
C ARG A 212 -9.11 -17.74 54.43
N PRO A 213 -9.28 -19.01 54.07
CA PRO A 213 -9.18 -19.45 52.66
C PRO A 213 -10.46 -20.13 52.12
N GLY A 214 -10.49 -20.36 50.81
CA GLY A 214 -11.26 -21.43 50.23
C GLY A 214 -12.35 -21.10 49.24
N ARG A 215 -12.12 -21.34 47.96
CA ARG A 215 -12.85 -22.27 47.07
C ARG A 215 -12.49 -21.96 45.62
N ALA A 216 -12.01 -22.97 44.96
CA ALA A 216 -11.79 -23.01 43.53
C ALA A 216 -13.09 -22.80 42.75
N GLY A 217 -13.06 -21.93 41.78
CA GLY A 217 -14.06 -21.76 40.69
C GLY A 217 -13.31 -21.58 39.37
N PRO A 218 -13.83 -22.01 38.23
CA PRO A 218 -13.04 -22.23 37.01
C PRO A 218 -12.81 -20.95 36.21
N GLY A 219 -11.58 -20.81 35.74
CA GLY A 219 -11.20 -20.25 34.46
C GLY A 219 -11.72 -18.85 34.10
N SER A 220 -11.06 -17.80 34.60
CA SER A 220 -11.10 -16.50 33.96
C SER A 220 -10.11 -16.50 32.80
N GLY A 221 -10.66 -16.45 31.56
CA GLY A 221 -9.87 -16.22 30.37
C GLY A 221 -9.07 -14.94 30.49
N GLU A 222 -7.76 -15.06 30.43
CA GLU A 222 -6.87 -13.93 30.29
C GLU A 222 -7.21 -13.17 29.01
N SER A 223 -7.75 -11.99 29.19
CA SER A 223 -7.83 -10.96 28.16
C SER A 223 -6.40 -10.58 27.78
N LEU A 224 -5.84 -11.21 26.75
CA LEU A 224 -4.63 -10.74 26.10
C LEU A 224 -4.87 -9.33 25.57
N SER A 225 -4.38 -8.35 26.30
CA SER A 225 -4.24 -6.98 25.86
C SER A 225 -3.40 -6.99 24.58
N ALA A 226 -4.02 -6.64 23.46
CA ALA A 226 -3.39 -6.58 22.15
C ALA A 226 -2.43 -5.37 22.10
N SER A 227 -1.24 -5.53 22.65
CA SER A 227 -0.07 -4.80 22.20
C SER A 227 0.29 -5.39 20.84
N HIS A 228 -0.03 -4.69 19.75
CA HIS A 228 0.46 -5.01 18.41
C HIS A 228 1.99 -4.82 18.41
N LEU A 229 2.70 -5.84 18.84
CA LEU A 229 4.09 -6.04 18.48
C LEU A 229 4.09 -6.24 16.95
N PHE A 230 4.83 -5.40 16.24
CA PHE A 230 5.09 -5.58 14.81
C PHE A 230 5.89 -6.87 14.64
N ILE A 231 5.19 -7.96 14.39
CA ILE A 231 5.82 -9.25 14.04
C ILE A 231 6.23 -9.13 12.57
N SER A 232 7.51 -9.31 12.28
CA SER A 232 8.03 -9.30 10.92
C SER A 232 7.40 -10.38 10.05
N ASP A 233 7.37 -10.18 8.73
CA ASP A 233 6.77 -11.13 7.79
C ASP A 233 7.41 -12.51 7.86
N PHE A 234 8.74 -12.61 8.01
CA PHE A 234 9.44 -13.88 8.11
C PHE A 234 9.15 -14.60 9.43
N ALA A 235 9.18 -13.89 10.56
CA ALA A 235 8.83 -14.47 11.85
C ALA A 235 7.35 -14.89 11.86
N TYR A 236 6.46 -14.09 11.32
CA TYR A 236 5.05 -14.41 11.17
C TYR A 236 4.84 -15.70 10.36
N CYS A 237 5.53 -15.83 9.22
CA CYS A 237 5.46 -17.05 8.39
C CYS A 237 6.00 -18.27 9.12
N TRP A 238 7.10 -18.11 9.83
CA TRP A 238 7.72 -19.18 10.62
C TRP A 238 6.79 -19.71 11.71
N GLU A 239 6.13 -18.82 12.44
CA GLU A 239 5.22 -19.19 13.52
C GLU A 239 3.92 -19.83 13.01
N ASN A 240 3.36 -19.30 11.93
CA ASN A 240 2.03 -19.68 11.49
C ASN A 240 1.99 -20.77 10.40
N PHE A 241 3.03 -20.85 9.54
CA PHE A 241 3.01 -21.73 8.38
C PHE A 241 4.12 -22.79 8.36
N VAL A 242 4.96 -22.87 9.41
CA VAL A 242 6.06 -23.83 9.48
C VAL A 242 5.89 -24.76 10.68
N CYS A 243 6.20 -26.06 10.48
CA CYS A 243 6.34 -27.00 11.56
C CYS A 243 7.69 -26.74 12.28
N ASN A 244 7.70 -25.74 13.17
CA ASN A 244 8.92 -25.17 13.78
C ASN A 244 9.28 -25.80 15.13
N GLU A 245 8.42 -26.68 15.67
CA GLU A 245 8.62 -27.37 16.95
C GLU A 245 8.97 -26.41 18.11
N GLY A 246 8.43 -25.18 18.07
CA GLY A 246 8.72 -24.14 19.07
C GLY A 246 10.09 -23.46 18.92
N GLN A 247 10.83 -23.77 17.87
CA GLN A 247 12.10 -23.11 17.58
C GLN A 247 11.87 -21.71 16.99
N PRO A 248 12.61 -20.68 17.45
CA PRO A 248 12.52 -19.34 16.86
C PRO A 248 13.05 -19.33 15.43
N PHE A 249 12.59 -18.37 14.64
CA PHE A 249 13.16 -18.11 13.31
C PHE A 249 14.59 -17.58 13.45
N MET A 250 15.51 -18.17 12.72
CA MET A 250 16.90 -17.73 12.63
C MET A 250 17.20 -17.23 11.23
N PRO A 251 17.51 -15.92 11.05
CA PRO A 251 17.86 -15.42 9.72
C PRO A 251 19.15 -16.04 9.21
N TRP A 252 19.23 -16.22 7.90
CA TRP A 252 20.41 -16.73 7.20
C TRP A 252 21.48 -15.65 7.01
N TYR A 253 22.65 -16.08 6.56
CA TYR A 253 23.76 -15.18 6.25
C TYR A 253 23.38 -14.14 5.17
N LYS A 254 23.80 -12.89 5.32
CA LYS A 254 23.46 -11.75 4.43
C LYS A 254 21.98 -11.40 4.31
N PHE A 255 21.17 -11.80 5.26
CA PHE A 255 19.74 -11.52 5.25
C PHE A 255 19.43 -10.03 5.05
N ASP A 256 20.02 -9.16 5.88
CA ASP A 256 19.76 -7.71 5.88
C ASP A 256 20.25 -7.03 4.60
N ASP A 257 21.42 -7.44 4.08
CA ASP A 257 21.99 -6.92 2.82
C ASP A 257 21.09 -7.26 1.63
N ASN A 258 20.62 -8.50 1.59
CA ASN A 258 19.70 -8.97 0.55
C ASN A 258 18.36 -8.25 0.62
N TYR A 259 17.79 -8.08 1.84
CA TYR A 259 16.57 -7.31 2.06
C TYR A 259 16.74 -5.88 1.56
N ALA A 260 17.76 -5.16 1.99
CA ALA A 260 18.02 -3.78 1.59
C ALA A 260 18.18 -3.62 0.06
N SER A 261 18.85 -4.60 -0.60
CA SER A 261 19.03 -4.61 -2.05
C SER A 261 17.69 -4.83 -2.80
N LEU A 262 16.89 -5.83 -2.37
CA LEU A 262 15.60 -6.15 -2.98
C LEU A 262 14.59 -5.02 -2.75
N HIS A 263 14.55 -4.47 -1.54
CA HIS A 263 13.69 -3.36 -1.17
C HIS A 263 13.99 -2.12 -2.01
N ARG A 264 15.27 -1.74 -2.14
CA ARG A 264 15.70 -0.63 -3.02
C ARG A 264 15.27 -0.86 -4.46
N THR A 265 15.49 -2.06 -4.99
CA THR A 265 15.08 -2.43 -6.36
C THR A 265 13.58 -2.33 -6.57
N LEU A 266 12.77 -2.83 -5.62
CA LEU A 266 11.31 -2.71 -5.69
C LEU A 266 10.88 -1.24 -5.64
N LYS A 267 11.47 -0.44 -4.76
CA LYS A 267 11.19 1.00 -4.64
C LYS A 267 11.51 1.74 -5.95
N GLU A 268 12.64 1.46 -6.59
CA GLU A 268 12.99 2.02 -7.90
C GLU A 268 11.99 1.63 -9.00
N ILE A 269 11.49 0.39 -8.98
CA ILE A 269 10.47 -0.05 -9.95
C ILE A 269 9.15 0.69 -9.73
N LEU A 270 8.69 0.76 -8.47
CA LEU A 270 7.40 1.36 -8.11
C LEU A 270 7.40 2.89 -8.14
N ARG A 271 8.58 3.53 -8.13
CA ARG A 271 8.76 4.98 -8.20
C ARG A 271 8.23 5.59 -9.51
N ASN A 272 8.25 4.84 -10.60
CA ASN A 272 7.78 5.35 -11.88
C ASN A 272 6.25 5.53 -11.90
N PRO A 273 5.76 6.62 -12.54
CA PRO A 273 4.32 6.82 -12.65
C PRO A 273 3.66 5.70 -13.46
N MET A 274 2.48 5.31 -13.04
CA MET A 274 1.61 4.43 -13.82
C MET A 274 1.05 5.21 -15.02
N GLU A 275 0.74 4.51 -16.10
CA GLU A 275 0.12 5.13 -17.28
C GLU A 275 -1.34 5.51 -17.03
N ALA A 276 -2.11 4.60 -16.45
CA ALA A 276 -3.52 4.77 -16.12
C ALA A 276 -3.94 3.82 -14.97
N MET A 277 -5.16 3.99 -14.46
CA MET A 277 -5.78 3.13 -13.46
C MET A 277 -6.99 2.40 -14.03
N TYR A 278 -7.46 1.34 -13.35
CA TYR A 278 -8.66 0.62 -13.75
C TYR A 278 -9.95 1.38 -13.36
N PRO A 279 -11.07 1.20 -14.09
CA PRO A 279 -12.34 1.90 -13.84
C PRO A 279 -12.85 1.78 -12.40
N HIS A 280 -12.79 0.59 -11.80
CA HIS A 280 -13.25 0.37 -10.43
C HIS A 280 -12.43 1.14 -9.39
N ILE A 281 -11.10 1.30 -9.61
CA ILE A 281 -10.21 2.10 -8.77
C ILE A 281 -10.62 3.57 -8.84
N PHE A 282 -10.83 4.08 -10.06
CA PHE A 282 -11.27 5.46 -10.24
C PHE A 282 -12.59 5.72 -9.54
N TYR A 283 -13.62 4.91 -9.79
CA TYR A 283 -14.92 5.06 -9.14
C TYR A 283 -14.84 4.92 -7.62
N PHE A 284 -13.98 4.07 -7.11
CA PHE A 284 -13.82 3.92 -5.66
C PHE A 284 -13.10 5.13 -5.05
N HIS A 285 -11.97 5.56 -5.61
CA HIS A 285 -11.12 6.58 -4.99
C HIS A 285 -11.49 8.02 -5.36
N PHE A 286 -12.05 8.30 -6.55
CA PHE A 286 -12.36 9.66 -6.98
C PHE A 286 -13.80 10.12 -6.73
N LYS A 287 -14.68 9.25 -6.25
CA LYS A 287 -16.06 9.63 -5.91
C LYS A 287 -16.05 10.73 -4.84
N ASN A 288 -16.58 11.92 -5.14
CA ASN A 288 -16.53 13.11 -4.29
C ASN A 288 -17.56 13.11 -3.14
N LEU A 289 -17.60 12.00 -2.39
CA LEU A 289 -18.46 11.85 -1.22
C LEU A 289 -17.97 12.72 -0.07
N LEU A 290 -18.89 13.40 0.62
CA LEU A 290 -18.57 14.21 1.80
C LEU A 290 -18.09 13.38 3.00
N LYS A 291 -18.60 12.14 3.11
CA LYS A 291 -18.16 11.14 4.09
C LYS A 291 -17.65 9.92 3.33
N ALA A 292 -16.37 9.69 3.35
CA ALA A 292 -15.72 8.61 2.61
C ALA A 292 -14.94 7.69 3.55
N CYS A 293 -15.65 6.76 4.21
CA CYS A 293 -15.04 5.76 5.08
C CYS A 293 -14.30 4.68 4.27
N GLY A 294 -13.14 4.25 4.76
CA GLY A 294 -12.38 3.13 4.19
C GLY A 294 -11.61 3.43 2.91
N ARG A 295 -11.38 4.71 2.60
CA ARG A 295 -10.57 5.18 1.47
C ARG A 295 -9.30 5.84 1.99
N ASN A 296 -8.37 5.03 2.50
CA ASN A 296 -7.15 5.50 3.16
C ASN A 296 -5.99 5.75 2.18
N GLU A 297 -6.19 5.52 0.89
CA GLU A 297 -5.18 5.76 -0.13
C GLU A 297 -5.48 7.06 -0.89
N SER A 298 -4.45 7.86 -1.11
CA SER A 298 -4.47 8.98 -2.04
C SER A 298 -3.99 8.51 -3.41
N TRP A 299 -4.65 8.99 -4.45
CA TRP A 299 -4.33 8.78 -5.85
C TRP A 299 -4.16 10.14 -6.51
N LEU A 300 -3.08 10.28 -7.26
CA LEU A 300 -2.71 11.50 -7.95
C LEU A 300 -2.49 11.19 -9.44
N CYS A 301 -3.34 11.74 -10.30
CA CYS A 301 -3.11 11.77 -11.73
C CYS A 301 -2.46 13.12 -12.08
N PHE A 302 -1.51 13.14 -12.99
CA PHE A 302 -0.89 14.38 -13.43
C PHE A 302 -0.79 14.49 -14.95
N THR A 303 -0.89 15.74 -15.42
CA THR A 303 -0.40 16.16 -16.73
C THR A 303 0.67 17.20 -16.52
N MET A 304 1.69 17.15 -17.35
CA MET A 304 2.78 18.11 -17.34
C MET A 304 3.07 18.54 -18.77
N GLU A 305 3.08 19.86 -18.99
CA GLU A 305 3.52 20.46 -20.24
C GLU A 305 4.87 21.16 -19.99
N VAL A 306 5.80 20.96 -20.89
CA VAL A 306 7.14 21.51 -20.79
C VAL A 306 7.33 22.51 -21.92
N THR A 307 7.71 23.73 -21.56
CA THR A 307 7.98 24.79 -22.52
C THR A 307 9.46 25.13 -22.52
N LYS A 308 10.11 24.99 -23.68
CA LYS A 308 11.48 25.43 -23.93
C LYS A 308 11.46 26.52 -24.99
N HIS A 309 12.11 27.68 -24.73
CA HIS A 309 12.26 28.75 -25.71
C HIS A 309 10.94 29.14 -26.42
N HIS A 310 9.85 29.30 -25.66
CA HIS A 310 8.51 29.71 -26.14
C HIS A 310 7.77 28.68 -27.03
N SER A 311 8.26 27.45 -27.17
CA SER A 311 7.54 26.36 -27.82
C SER A 311 7.23 25.22 -26.87
N ALA A 312 6.01 24.69 -26.88
CA ALA A 312 5.65 23.49 -26.12
C ALA A 312 6.36 22.28 -26.74
N VAL A 313 7.31 21.70 -26.00
CA VAL A 313 8.21 20.66 -26.52
C VAL A 313 7.76 19.24 -26.12
N PHE A 314 7.04 19.11 -25.00
CA PHE A 314 6.77 17.78 -24.45
C PHE A 314 5.56 17.78 -23.50
N ARG A 315 4.72 16.75 -23.64
CA ARG A 315 3.64 16.45 -22.69
C ARG A 315 3.90 15.12 -22.02
N LYS A 316 3.88 15.08 -20.70
CA LYS A 316 3.97 13.86 -19.90
C LYS A 316 2.74 13.71 -19.02
N ARG A 317 2.28 12.51 -18.82
CA ARG A 317 1.15 12.20 -17.93
C ARG A 317 1.39 10.89 -17.21
N GLY A 318 0.74 10.73 -16.08
CA GLY A 318 0.84 9.50 -15.31
C GLY A 318 0.01 9.53 -14.06
N VAL A 319 0.08 8.45 -13.30
CA VAL A 319 -0.67 8.25 -12.07
C VAL A 319 0.27 7.76 -10.98
N PHE A 320 0.18 8.39 -9.81
CA PHE A 320 0.79 7.92 -8.57
C PHE A 320 -0.28 7.49 -7.58
N ARG A 321 0.08 6.58 -6.69
CA ARG A 321 -0.71 6.23 -5.50
C ARG A 321 0.21 6.20 -4.29
N ASN A 322 -0.36 6.25 -3.09
CA ASN A 322 0.41 6.06 -1.86
C ASN A 322 1.22 4.77 -1.94
N GLN A 323 2.50 4.86 -1.65
CA GLN A 323 3.34 3.71 -1.38
C GLN A 323 3.29 3.47 0.12
N VAL A 324 2.74 2.33 0.51
CA VAL A 324 2.70 1.91 1.91
C VAL A 324 3.84 0.91 2.08
N ASP A 325 4.94 1.41 2.59
CA ASP A 325 6.06 0.64 3.05
C ASP A 325 6.05 0.64 4.59
N PRO A 326 6.46 -0.41 5.31
CA PRO A 326 6.56 -0.39 6.76
C PRO A 326 7.40 0.77 7.29
N GLU A 327 8.44 1.17 6.56
CA GLU A 327 9.38 2.20 6.96
C GLU A 327 9.03 3.61 6.44
N THR A 328 8.28 3.72 5.35
CA THR A 328 7.99 5.02 4.73
C THR A 328 6.57 5.07 4.18
N HIS A 329 5.70 5.82 4.86
CA HIS A 329 4.41 6.21 4.29
C HIS A 329 4.63 7.31 3.25
N CYS A 330 4.92 6.93 2.01
CA CYS A 330 5.08 7.89 0.93
C CYS A 330 3.73 8.18 0.28
N HIS A 331 3.17 9.35 0.55
CA HIS A 331 1.95 9.81 -0.10
C HIS A 331 2.19 10.06 -1.60
N ALA A 332 1.10 10.05 -2.40
CA ALA A 332 1.19 10.18 -3.85
C ALA A 332 1.86 11.49 -4.29
N GLU A 333 1.70 12.56 -3.52
CA GLU A 333 2.33 13.86 -3.71
C GLU A 333 3.86 13.76 -3.57
N ARG A 334 4.34 13.12 -2.51
CA ARG A 334 5.76 12.86 -2.28
C ARG A 334 6.36 11.96 -3.36
N CYS A 335 5.61 10.95 -3.81
CA CYS A 335 6.04 10.10 -4.92
C CYS A 335 6.22 10.91 -6.21
N PHE A 336 5.31 11.84 -6.50
CA PHE A 336 5.44 12.73 -7.63
C PHE A 336 6.66 13.66 -7.50
N LEU A 337 6.82 14.33 -6.36
CA LEU A 337 7.94 15.25 -6.14
C LEU A 337 9.29 14.55 -6.27
N SER A 338 9.46 13.39 -5.63
CA SER A 338 10.70 12.61 -5.74
C SER A 338 11.02 12.25 -7.19
N TRP A 339 10.04 11.72 -7.92
CA TRP A 339 10.24 11.39 -9.33
C TRP A 339 10.49 12.62 -10.20
N PHE A 340 9.76 13.72 -9.95
CA PHE A 340 9.88 14.94 -10.72
C PHE A 340 11.24 15.63 -10.53
N CYS A 341 11.70 15.76 -9.28
CA CYS A 341 12.97 16.39 -8.95
C CYS A 341 14.17 15.62 -9.51
N ASP A 342 14.14 14.27 -9.40
CA ASP A 342 15.30 13.46 -9.75
C ASP A 342 15.41 13.17 -11.25
N ASP A 343 14.27 13.04 -11.94
CA ASP A 343 14.26 12.54 -13.32
C ASP A 343 13.89 13.61 -14.38
N ILE A 344 13.26 14.72 -13.97
CA ILE A 344 12.60 15.63 -14.92
C ILE A 344 13.04 17.10 -14.76
N LEU A 345 13.13 17.55 -13.50
CA LEU A 345 13.31 18.97 -13.20
C LEU A 345 14.63 19.53 -13.74
N SER A 346 14.54 20.62 -14.46
CA SER A 346 15.69 21.36 -14.98
C SER A 346 15.49 22.87 -14.75
N PRO A 347 16.52 23.60 -14.31
CA PRO A 347 16.40 25.02 -13.98
C PRO A 347 16.06 25.92 -15.20
N ASN A 348 16.38 25.46 -16.41
CA ASN A 348 16.18 26.25 -17.64
C ASN A 348 14.90 25.88 -18.41
N THR A 349 13.94 25.26 -17.72
CA THR A 349 12.73 24.74 -18.36
C THR A 349 11.52 25.15 -17.53
N ASN A 350 10.48 25.68 -18.17
CA ASN A 350 9.23 25.99 -17.49
C ASN A 350 8.27 24.83 -17.55
N TYR A 351 7.59 24.59 -16.45
CA TYR A 351 6.67 23.45 -16.27
C TYR A 351 5.27 23.93 -15.90
N GLU A 352 4.27 23.52 -16.67
CA GLU A 352 2.86 23.63 -16.32
C GLU A 352 2.38 22.26 -15.83
N VAL A 353 2.18 22.12 -14.53
CA VAL A 353 1.81 20.86 -13.89
C VAL A 353 0.37 20.94 -13.42
N THR A 354 -0.45 19.98 -13.81
CA THR A 354 -1.82 19.83 -13.32
C THR A 354 -1.95 18.50 -12.59
N TRP A 355 -2.41 18.53 -11.35
CA TRP A 355 -2.74 17.36 -10.56
C TRP A 355 -4.25 17.18 -10.47
N TYR A 356 -4.70 15.91 -10.55
CA TYR A 356 -6.03 15.47 -10.18
C TYR A 356 -5.89 14.49 -9.02
N THR A 357 -6.29 14.90 -7.81
CA THR A 357 -6.09 14.11 -6.60
C THR A 357 -7.39 13.56 -6.06
N SER A 358 -7.39 12.37 -5.52
CA SER A 358 -8.56 11.77 -4.87
C SER A 358 -8.90 12.43 -3.54
N TRP A 359 -7.88 12.96 -2.84
CA TRP A 359 -7.95 13.77 -1.62
C TRP A 359 -7.06 15.01 -1.78
N SER A 360 -7.42 16.12 -1.13
CA SER A 360 -6.48 17.23 -0.98
C SER A 360 -5.24 16.79 -0.19
N PRO A 361 -4.07 17.39 -0.43
CA PRO A 361 -2.87 17.11 0.34
C PRO A 361 -3.11 17.22 1.86
N CYS A 362 -2.46 16.37 2.65
CA CYS A 362 -2.40 16.51 4.10
C CYS A 362 -1.44 17.66 4.49
N PRO A 363 -1.43 18.14 5.74
CA PRO A 363 -0.60 19.27 6.17
C PRO A 363 0.88 19.10 5.81
N GLU A 364 1.44 17.92 6.04
CA GLU A 364 2.84 17.62 5.71
C GLU A 364 3.13 17.67 4.20
N CYS A 365 2.29 16.99 3.39
CA CYS A 365 2.45 17.05 1.94
C CYS A 365 2.24 18.46 1.40
N ALA A 366 1.30 19.22 1.97
CA ALA A 366 1.06 20.60 1.60
C ALA A 366 2.28 21.48 1.88
N GLY A 367 2.89 21.32 3.07
CA GLY A 367 4.12 22.03 3.43
C GLY A 367 5.28 21.69 2.50
N GLU A 368 5.52 20.41 2.19
CA GLU A 368 6.59 20.01 1.26
C GLU A 368 6.39 20.52 -0.16
N VAL A 369 5.13 20.52 -0.65
CA VAL A 369 4.81 21.08 -1.97
C VAL A 369 4.98 22.60 -1.98
N ALA A 370 4.58 23.29 -0.92
CA ALA A 370 4.77 24.73 -0.77
C ALA A 370 6.26 25.10 -0.75
N GLU A 371 7.08 24.41 0.04
CA GLU A 371 8.54 24.58 0.03
C GLU A 371 9.16 24.30 -1.34
N PHE A 372 8.66 23.28 -2.04
CA PHE A 372 9.12 22.96 -3.38
C PHE A 372 8.82 24.10 -4.34
N LEU A 373 7.61 24.66 -4.34
CA LEU A 373 7.22 25.77 -5.21
C LEU A 373 8.00 27.05 -4.89
N ALA A 374 8.23 27.34 -3.61
CA ALA A 374 9.05 28.48 -3.18
C ALA A 374 10.48 28.43 -3.76
N ARG A 375 11.04 27.22 -3.92
CA ARG A 375 12.39 27.00 -4.48
C ARG A 375 12.43 26.92 -6.01
N HIS A 376 11.29 26.67 -6.66
CA HIS A 376 11.22 26.39 -8.11
C HIS A 376 10.18 27.26 -8.81
N SER A 377 10.49 28.55 -8.98
CA SER A 377 9.61 29.53 -9.65
C SER A 377 9.30 29.22 -11.13
N ASN A 378 10.02 28.26 -11.72
CA ASN A 378 9.79 27.75 -13.07
C ASN A 378 8.73 26.63 -13.14
N VAL A 379 8.03 26.34 -12.04
CA VAL A 379 6.98 25.33 -11.95
C VAL A 379 5.66 26.00 -11.55
N ASN A 380 4.66 25.93 -12.43
CA ASN A 380 3.30 26.36 -12.15
C ASN A 380 2.45 25.12 -11.83
N LEU A 381 1.84 25.08 -10.63
CA LEU A 381 1.07 23.93 -10.17
C LEU A 381 -0.42 24.27 -10.02
N THR A 382 -1.27 23.52 -10.71
CA THR A 382 -2.72 23.50 -10.48
C THR A 382 -3.15 22.15 -9.89
N ILE A 383 -3.87 22.17 -8.77
CA ILE A 383 -4.37 20.99 -8.06
C ILE A 383 -5.89 20.96 -8.15
N PHE A 384 -6.44 19.95 -8.82
CA PHE A 384 -7.87 19.63 -8.80
C PHE A 384 -8.07 18.46 -7.83
N THR A 385 -8.78 18.67 -6.71
CA THR A 385 -9.06 17.61 -5.74
C THR A 385 -10.51 17.15 -5.79
N ALA A 386 -10.74 15.84 -5.70
CA ALA A 386 -12.08 15.27 -5.65
C ALA A 386 -12.74 15.49 -4.28
N ARG A 387 -11.97 15.50 -3.19
CA ARG A 387 -12.42 15.69 -1.81
C ARG A 387 -11.43 16.49 -1.01
N LEU A 388 -11.92 17.20 0.00
CA LEU A 388 -11.09 17.87 1.01
C LEU A 388 -10.84 16.90 2.18
N CYS A 389 -9.58 16.68 2.51
CA CYS A 389 -9.16 15.88 3.64
C CYS A 389 -9.36 16.70 4.92
N TYR A 390 -10.01 16.15 5.93
CA TYR A 390 -10.22 16.77 7.26
C TYR A 390 -10.41 18.30 7.22
N PHE A 391 -11.27 18.78 6.32
CA PHE A 391 -11.48 20.22 6.05
C PHE A 391 -12.01 21.04 7.24
N TRP A 392 -12.37 20.39 8.35
CA TRP A 392 -12.75 21.01 9.64
C TRP A 392 -11.58 21.19 10.60
N ASP A 393 -10.41 20.63 10.27
CA ASP A 393 -9.20 20.66 11.05
C ASP A 393 -8.32 21.85 10.60
N THR A 394 -7.82 22.63 11.58
CA THR A 394 -7.04 23.85 11.32
C THR A 394 -5.73 23.59 10.61
N ASP A 395 -5.00 22.51 10.96
CA ASP A 395 -3.72 22.19 10.33
C ASP A 395 -3.91 21.88 8.83
N TYR A 396 -5.02 21.19 8.48
CA TYR A 396 -5.36 20.92 7.08
C TYR A 396 -5.79 22.17 6.31
N GLN A 397 -6.44 23.11 6.96
CA GLN A 397 -6.80 24.40 6.37
C GLN A 397 -5.54 25.26 6.12
N GLU A 398 -4.67 25.37 7.13
CA GLU A 398 -3.39 26.09 7.05
C GLU A 398 -2.49 25.52 5.95
N GLY A 399 -2.43 24.20 5.79
CA GLY A 399 -1.71 23.55 4.70
C GLY A 399 -2.21 23.97 3.32
N LEU A 400 -3.54 24.04 3.11
CA LEU A 400 -4.11 24.50 1.85
C LEU A 400 -3.88 26.00 1.61
N CYS A 401 -3.91 26.83 2.66
CA CYS A 401 -3.57 28.25 2.59
C CYS A 401 -2.10 28.45 2.19
N SER A 402 -1.18 27.72 2.82
CA SER A 402 0.25 27.76 2.49
C SER A 402 0.51 27.40 1.03
N LEU A 403 -0.12 26.32 0.52
CA LEU A 403 -0.04 25.97 -0.90
C LEU A 403 -0.49 27.11 -1.82
N SER A 404 -1.59 27.77 -1.47
CA SER A 404 -2.13 28.89 -2.28
C SER A 404 -1.22 30.11 -2.22
N GLN A 405 -0.60 30.39 -1.07
CA GLN A 405 0.34 31.50 -0.89
C GLN A 405 1.62 31.32 -1.72
N GLU A 406 2.09 30.08 -1.84
CA GLU A 406 3.25 29.75 -2.67
C GLU A 406 2.91 29.53 -4.16
N GLY A 407 1.72 29.99 -4.59
CA GLY A 407 1.33 30.06 -6.00
C GLY A 407 0.62 28.82 -6.56
N ALA A 408 0.36 27.79 -5.77
CA ALA A 408 -0.45 26.67 -6.23
C ALA A 408 -1.93 27.08 -6.40
N SER A 409 -2.52 26.75 -7.55
CA SER A 409 -3.96 26.96 -7.78
C SER A 409 -4.76 25.75 -7.33
N VAL A 410 -5.36 25.78 -6.12
CA VAL A 410 -6.16 24.68 -5.59
C VAL A 410 -7.63 24.83 -5.97
N LYS A 411 -8.23 23.76 -6.52
CA LYS A 411 -9.61 23.73 -7.04
C LYS A 411 -10.28 22.40 -6.72
N ILE A 412 -11.63 22.43 -6.63
CA ILE A 412 -12.41 21.18 -6.52
C ILE A 412 -12.73 20.66 -7.92
N MET A 413 -12.60 19.34 -8.12
CA MET A 413 -12.97 18.68 -9.37
C MET A 413 -14.47 18.82 -9.66
N GLY A 414 -14.80 19.44 -10.80
CA GLY A 414 -16.15 19.48 -11.35
C GLY A 414 -16.37 18.34 -12.36
N TYR A 415 -17.57 18.30 -12.96
CA TYR A 415 -17.91 17.28 -13.95
C TYR A 415 -16.90 17.18 -15.09
N LYS A 416 -16.48 18.31 -15.65
CA LYS A 416 -15.52 18.36 -16.76
C LYS A 416 -14.15 17.80 -16.37
N ASP A 417 -13.73 18.02 -15.12
CA ASP A 417 -12.45 17.52 -14.61
C ASP A 417 -12.49 16.02 -14.42
N PHE A 418 -13.61 15.46 -13.93
CA PHE A 418 -13.80 14.01 -13.84
C PHE A 418 -13.83 13.35 -15.23
N VAL A 419 -14.49 13.96 -16.22
CA VAL A 419 -14.49 13.48 -17.62
C VAL A 419 -13.07 13.50 -18.19
N SER A 420 -12.33 14.59 -17.99
CA SER A 420 -10.94 14.71 -18.44
C SER A 420 -10.03 13.66 -17.77
N CYS A 421 -10.18 13.50 -16.46
CA CYS A 421 -9.42 12.52 -15.70
C CYS A 421 -9.74 11.08 -16.16
N TRP A 422 -11.01 10.76 -16.37
CA TRP A 422 -11.45 9.48 -16.91
C TRP A 422 -10.83 9.16 -18.27
N LYS A 423 -10.92 10.10 -19.20
CA LYS A 423 -10.39 9.93 -20.56
C LYS A 423 -8.87 9.75 -20.60
N ASN A 424 -8.14 10.45 -19.72
CA ASN A 424 -6.68 10.48 -19.79
C ASN A 424 -5.99 9.45 -18.89
N PHE A 425 -6.64 8.97 -17.83
CA PHE A 425 -5.99 8.19 -16.76
C PHE A 425 -6.74 6.92 -16.38
N VAL A 426 -7.76 6.52 -17.14
CA VAL A 426 -8.50 5.29 -16.85
C VAL A 426 -8.50 4.39 -18.08
N TYR A 427 -8.27 3.10 -17.88
CA TYR A 427 -8.43 2.08 -18.91
C TYR A 427 -9.93 1.85 -19.14
N SER A 428 -10.56 2.76 -19.91
CA SER A 428 -12.03 2.82 -20.06
C SER A 428 -12.55 2.06 -21.26
N ASP A 429 -11.68 1.47 -22.10
CA ASP A 429 -12.03 0.78 -23.34
C ASP A 429 -13.04 1.59 -24.17
N ASP A 430 -12.79 2.94 -24.25
CA ASP A 430 -13.65 3.94 -24.92
C ASP A 430 -15.04 4.14 -24.29
N GLU A 431 -15.33 3.50 -23.14
CA GLU A 431 -16.57 3.76 -22.41
C GLU A 431 -16.60 5.19 -21.85
N PRO A 432 -17.71 5.93 -22.02
CA PRO A 432 -17.83 7.29 -21.48
C PRO A 432 -17.92 7.27 -19.96
N PHE A 433 -17.45 8.35 -19.33
CA PHE A 433 -17.60 8.54 -17.89
C PHE A 433 -19.08 8.57 -17.49
N LYS A 434 -19.48 7.73 -16.53
CA LYS A 434 -20.83 7.64 -15.98
C LYS A 434 -20.84 8.36 -14.61
N PRO A 435 -21.46 9.56 -14.48
CA PRO A 435 -21.47 10.29 -13.22
C PRO A 435 -22.29 9.56 -12.15
N TRP A 436 -21.83 9.64 -10.90
CA TRP A 436 -22.56 9.10 -9.75
C TRP A 436 -23.62 10.08 -9.23
N LYS A 437 -24.62 9.57 -8.53
CA LYS A 437 -25.65 10.39 -7.89
C LYS A 437 -25.01 11.34 -6.85
N GLY A 438 -25.34 12.61 -6.91
CA GLY A 438 -24.86 13.65 -5.98
C GLY A 438 -23.53 14.31 -6.39
N LEU A 439 -22.90 13.95 -7.51
CA LEU A 439 -21.64 14.56 -7.97
C LEU A 439 -21.68 16.09 -7.95
N GLN A 440 -22.72 16.69 -8.56
CA GLN A 440 -22.83 18.14 -8.70
C GLN A 440 -23.18 18.84 -7.38
N THR A 441 -23.98 18.22 -6.53
CA THR A 441 -24.32 18.74 -5.19
C THR A 441 -23.09 18.77 -4.31
N ASN A 442 -22.33 17.66 -4.28
CA ASN A 442 -21.10 17.56 -3.50
C ASN A 442 -20.02 18.53 -4.02
N PHE A 443 -19.90 18.71 -5.34
CA PHE A 443 -19.01 19.72 -5.93
C PHE A 443 -19.31 21.11 -5.41
N ARG A 444 -20.58 21.54 -5.40
CA ARG A 444 -20.98 22.88 -4.91
C ARG A 444 -20.64 23.08 -3.44
N LEU A 445 -20.89 22.06 -2.61
CA LEU A 445 -20.58 22.11 -1.18
C LEU A 445 -19.06 22.17 -0.93
N LEU A 446 -18.27 21.29 -1.55
CA LEU A 446 -16.82 21.26 -1.41
C LEU A 446 -16.19 22.57 -1.93
N LYS A 447 -16.68 23.11 -3.08
CA LYS A 447 -16.20 24.37 -3.63
C LYS A 447 -16.45 25.54 -2.68
N ARG A 448 -17.61 25.57 -2.02
CA ARG A 448 -17.91 26.58 -0.99
C ARG A 448 -16.94 26.46 0.18
N ARG A 449 -16.73 25.24 0.69
CA ARG A 449 -15.79 24.97 1.79
C ARG A 449 -14.36 25.37 1.47
N LEU A 450 -13.88 25.00 0.29
CA LEU A 450 -12.54 25.41 -0.14
C LEU A 450 -12.39 26.94 -0.22
N ARG A 451 -13.43 27.65 -0.67
CA ARG A 451 -13.41 29.12 -0.70
C ARG A 451 -13.38 29.72 0.72
N GLU A 452 -14.12 29.14 1.66
CA GLU A 452 -14.12 29.54 3.08
C GLU A 452 -12.72 29.33 3.72
N ILE A 453 -11.98 28.33 3.31
CA ILE A 453 -10.61 28.02 3.78
C ILE A 453 -9.59 29.01 3.20
N LEU A 454 -9.69 29.34 1.93
CA LEU A 454 -8.69 30.15 1.22
C LEU A 454 -8.95 31.67 1.31
N GLN A 455 -9.99 32.11 2.01
CA GLN A 455 -10.28 33.52 2.35
C GLN A 455 -9.63 33.92 3.66
#